data_2aaddec17141b57e9940ba634633b571
#
_entry.id   2aaddec17141b57e9940ba634633b571
#
_cell.length_a   1.000
_cell.length_b   1.000
_cell.length_c   1.000
_cell.angle_alpha   90.00
_cell.angle_beta   90.00
_cell.angle_gamma   90.00
#
_symmetry.space_group_name_H-M   'P 1'
#
loop_
_entity.id
_entity.type
_entity.pdbx_description
1 polymer ?
#
loop_
_entity_poly.entity_id
_entity_poly.type
_entity_poly.pdbx_seq_one_letter_code
_entity_poly.pdbx_strand_id
1 'polypeptide(L)'
;LLPSDGDTRTVAEAAAEQARNDGIRAAVIPTRSVVQTLAAAAVHDPGAHFDDDLVAMGRSAASTRYGAITVAVRQAVTTAGMCEIDDVLGLLDGDIVEIAATFEEAGRAIVRRMLDRGGELLTIVTGEGADDQLLASITAEVAEENPDVEVEIVRGGQPLWPLIIGLE
;
A
#
# COMPACT_ATOMS: atom_id res chain seq x y z
N LEU A 1 17.05 3.90 -2.53
CA LEU A 1 15.99 3.75 -3.51
C LEU A 1 14.78 3.11 -2.85
N LEU A 2 13.58 3.58 -3.18
CA LEU A 2 12.29 3.15 -2.63
C LEU A 2 11.39 2.73 -3.80
N PRO A 3 11.38 1.45 -4.22
CA PRO A 3 10.42 0.97 -5.21
C PRO A 3 9.00 1.06 -4.65
N SER A 4 8.02 1.40 -5.49
CA SER A 4 6.61 1.54 -5.07
C SER A 4 5.76 0.31 -5.39
N ASP A 5 6.37 -0.69 -6.01
CA ASP A 5 5.73 -1.96 -6.37
C ASP A 5 6.78 -3.08 -6.51
N GLY A 6 6.30 -4.34 -6.57
CA GLY A 6 7.18 -5.52 -6.65
C GLY A 6 7.97 -5.63 -7.95
N ASP A 7 7.44 -5.12 -9.07
CA ASP A 7 8.05 -5.26 -10.39
C ASP A 7 9.25 -4.31 -10.56
N THR A 8 9.16 -3.11 -10.00
CA THR A 8 10.23 -2.09 -10.03
C THR A 8 11.41 -2.42 -9.11
N ARG A 9 11.25 -3.36 -8.18
CA ARG A 9 12.30 -3.74 -7.22
C ARG A 9 13.58 -4.23 -7.91
N THR A 10 13.47 -5.14 -8.88
CA THR A 10 14.63 -5.68 -9.60
C THR A 10 15.39 -4.59 -10.34
N VAL A 11 14.67 -3.63 -10.92
CA VAL A 11 15.28 -2.47 -11.60
C VAL A 11 15.99 -1.56 -10.60
N ALA A 12 15.38 -1.33 -9.42
CA ALA A 12 16.00 -0.54 -8.36
C ALA A 12 17.28 -1.21 -7.81
N GLU A 13 17.29 -2.53 -7.66
CA GLU A 13 18.48 -3.30 -7.24
C GLU A 13 19.62 -3.17 -8.26
N ALA A 14 19.33 -3.30 -9.56
CA ALA A 14 20.32 -3.10 -10.62
C ALA A 14 20.85 -1.66 -10.66
N ALA A 15 20.00 -0.66 -10.49
CA ALA A 15 20.39 0.74 -10.43
C ALA A 15 21.28 1.04 -9.19
N ALA A 16 20.95 0.44 -8.03
CA ALA A 16 21.76 0.57 -6.82
C ALA A 16 23.14 -0.08 -6.98
N GLU A 17 23.21 -1.23 -7.67
CA GLU A 17 24.46 -1.90 -7.97
C GLU A 17 25.35 -1.03 -8.90
N GLN A 18 24.78 -0.49 -9.95
CA GLN A 18 25.50 0.43 -10.84
C GLN A 18 26.01 1.66 -10.09
N ALA A 19 25.18 2.28 -9.28
CA ALA A 19 25.58 3.44 -8.47
C ALA A 19 26.78 3.11 -7.54
N ARG A 20 26.77 1.94 -6.91
CA ARG A 20 27.89 1.48 -6.06
C ARG A 20 29.17 1.26 -6.88
N ASN A 21 29.08 0.73 -8.10
CA ASN A 21 30.22 0.57 -8.99
C ASN A 21 30.80 1.93 -9.40
N ASP A 22 29.98 2.99 -9.45
CA ASP A 22 30.40 4.36 -9.72
C ASP A 22 30.87 5.11 -8.44
N GLY A 23 31.00 4.39 -7.31
CA GLY A 23 31.47 4.96 -6.04
C GLY A 23 30.41 5.71 -5.23
N ILE A 24 29.12 5.59 -5.60
CA ILE A 24 27.99 6.22 -4.90
C ILE A 24 27.42 5.23 -3.88
N ARG A 25 27.24 5.68 -2.64
CA ARG A 25 26.52 4.85 -1.64
C ARG A 25 25.05 4.77 -2.01
N ALA A 26 24.59 3.56 -2.32
CA ALA A 26 23.22 3.30 -2.71
C ALA A 26 22.70 1.99 -2.11
N ALA A 27 21.46 1.99 -1.63
CA ALA A 27 20.76 0.83 -1.15
C ALA A 27 19.30 0.85 -1.62
N VAL A 28 18.64 -0.30 -1.60
CA VAL A 28 17.22 -0.45 -1.88
C VAL A 28 16.52 -0.87 -0.60
N ILE A 29 15.48 -0.15 -0.22
CA ILE A 29 14.55 -0.57 0.83
C ILE A 29 13.46 -1.40 0.15
N PRO A 30 13.20 -2.64 0.58
CA PRO A 30 12.34 -3.58 -0.15
C PRO A 30 10.85 -3.28 0.06
N THR A 31 10.39 -2.13 -0.40
CA THR A 31 8.99 -1.72 -0.42
C THR A 31 8.25 -2.37 -1.59
N ARG A 32 6.97 -2.65 -1.42
CA ARG A 32 6.08 -3.30 -2.41
C ARG A 32 4.83 -2.48 -2.71
N SER A 33 4.64 -1.37 -2.01
CA SER A 33 3.50 -0.48 -2.14
C SER A 33 3.93 0.95 -1.88
N VAL A 34 3.22 1.91 -2.47
CA VAL A 34 3.46 3.34 -2.25
C VAL A 34 3.30 3.73 -0.77
N VAL A 35 2.40 3.09 -0.01
CA VAL A 35 2.24 3.39 1.42
C VAL A 35 3.45 2.95 2.24
N GLN A 36 4.08 1.82 1.90
CA GLN A 36 5.35 1.43 2.51
C GLN A 36 6.49 2.38 2.13
N THR A 37 6.47 2.92 0.92
CA THR A 37 7.41 3.94 0.46
C THR A 37 7.24 5.24 1.25
N LEU A 38 5.99 5.66 1.49
CA LEU A 38 5.67 6.84 2.29
C LEU A 38 6.11 6.66 3.74
N ALA A 39 5.79 5.53 4.36
CA ALA A 39 6.22 5.19 5.73
C ALA A 39 7.75 5.22 5.89
N ALA A 40 8.47 4.61 4.94
CA ALA A 40 9.93 4.65 4.93
C ALA A 40 10.46 6.09 4.79
N ALA A 41 9.87 6.87 3.88
CA ALA A 41 10.30 8.25 3.64
C ALA A 41 10.01 9.18 4.84
N ALA A 42 8.92 8.94 5.58
CA ALA A 42 8.53 9.74 6.74
C ALA A 42 9.54 9.68 7.89
N VAL A 43 10.28 8.57 8.02
CA VAL A 43 11.30 8.39 9.08
C VAL A 43 12.72 8.70 8.61
N HIS A 44 12.90 9.12 7.35
CA HIS A 44 14.22 9.48 6.81
C HIS A 44 14.83 10.67 7.55
N ASP A 45 16.05 10.48 8.06
CA ASP A 45 16.84 11.53 8.72
C ASP A 45 18.13 11.79 7.93
N PRO A 46 18.23 12.92 7.18
CA PRO A 46 19.44 13.27 6.45
C PRO A 46 20.63 13.58 7.35
N GLY A 47 20.43 13.75 8.65
CA GLY A 47 21.50 13.94 9.64
C GLY A 47 22.03 12.63 10.23
N ALA A 48 21.35 11.51 10.05
CA ALA A 48 21.77 10.21 10.56
C ALA A 48 22.90 9.57 9.74
N HIS A 49 23.57 8.59 10.31
CA HIS A 49 24.45 7.73 9.53
C HIS A 49 23.62 6.92 8.52
N PHE A 50 24.13 6.79 7.29
CA PHE A 50 23.44 6.12 6.19
C PHE A 50 22.88 4.74 6.56
N ASP A 51 23.67 3.94 7.29
CA ASP A 51 23.26 2.57 7.63
C ASP A 51 22.18 2.56 8.73
N ASP A 52 22.24 3.51 9.66
CA ASP A 52 21.22 3.67 10.72
C ASP A 52 19.89 4.16 10.12
N ASP A 53 19.95 5.14 9.23
CA ASP A 53 18.80 5.65 8.49
C ASP A 53 18.16 4.56 7.63
N LEU A 54 18.99 3.78 6.91
CA LEU A 54 18.52 2.66 6.11
C LEU A 54 17.78 1.61 6.95
N VAL A 55 18.27 1.31 8.17
CA VAL A 55 17.62 0.40 9.11
C VAL A 55 16.29 0.98 9.62
N ALA A 56 16.26 2.27 9.96
CA ALA A 56 15.04 2.94 10.42
C ALA A 56 13.95 2.92 9.33
N MET A 57 14.30 3.35 8.11
CA MET A 57 13.41 3.34 6.96
C MET A 57 12.93 1.92 6.61
N GLY A 58 13.82 0.93 6.65
CA GLY A 58 13.48 -0.47 6.38
C GLY A 58 12.51 -1.07 7.42
N ARG A 59 12.66 -0.70 8.69
CA ARG A 59 11.73 -1.12 9.76
C ARG A 59 10.35 -0.50 9.57
N SER A 60 10.28 0.80 9.30
CA SER A 60 9.01 1.49 9.05
C SER A 60 8.26 0.86 7.85
N ALA A 61 8.96 0.65 6.72
CA ALA A 61 8.38 -0.05 5.58
C ALA A 61 7.87 -1.46 5.93
N ALA A 62 8.62 -2.22 6.72
CA ALA A 62 8.27 -3.59 7.07
C ALA A 62 7.12 -3.68 8.08
N SER A 63 6.92 -2.68 8.94
CA SER A 63 5.79 -2.61 9.87
C SER A 63 4.49 -2.18 9.19
N THR A 64 4.56 -1.47 8.07
CA THR A 64 3.40 -1.01 7.32
C THR A 64 2.79 -2.14 6.50
N ARG A 65 1.61 -2.61 6.89
CA ARG A 65 0.78 -3.52 6.07
C ARG A 65 0.12 -2.74 4.95
N TYR A 66 -0.15 -3.39 3.83
CA TYR A 66 -0.78 -2.70 2.71
C TYR A 66 -1.91 -3.51 2.08
N GLY A 67 -2.92 -2.80 1.64
CA GLY A 67 -4.02 -3.30 0.83
C GLY A 67 -4.21 -2.43 -0.40
N ALA A 68 -4.96 -2.91 -1.36
CA ALA A 68 -5.31 -2.16 -2.56
C ALA A 68 -6.62 -2.65 -3.15
N ILE A 69 -7.28 -1.76 -3.90
CA ILE A 69 -8.49 -2.07 -4.66
C ILE A 69 -8.20 -1.81 -6.13
N THR A 70 -8.58 -2.75 -6.99
CA THR A 70 -8.45 -2.62 -8.45
C THR A 70 -9.62 -3.34 -9.16
N VAL A 71 -9.61 -3.31 -10.49
CA VAL A 71 -10.59 -4.01 -11.33
C VAL A 71 -9.89 -5.11 -12.13
N ALA A 72 -10.49 -6.28 -12.19
CA ALA A 72 -9.99 -7.41 -12.97
C ALA A 72 -10.03 -7.11 -14.47
N VAL A 73 -8.87 -7.18 -15.12
CA VAL A 73 -8.74 -6.98 -16.58
C VAL A 73 -8.82 -8.30 -17.36
N ARG A 74 -8.85 -9.41 -16.65
CA ARG A 74 -8.98 -10.77 -17.23
C ARG A 74 -9.54 -11.73 -16.19
N GLN A 75 -10.13 -12.81 -16.66
CA GLN A 75 -10.49 -13.95 -15.82
C GLN A 75 -9.22 -14.61 -15.23
N ALA A 76 -9.24 -14.92 -13.95
CA ALA A 76 -8.15 -15.59 -13.25
C ALA A 76 -8.65 -16.38 -12.04
N VAL A 77 -7.90 -17.41 -11.65
CA VAL A 77 -8.08 -18.11 -10.37
C VAL A 77 -7.22 -17.41 -9.33
N THR A 78 -7.84 -16.98 -8.23
CA THR A 78 -7.21 -16.25 -7.12
C THR A 78 -7.40 -17.00 -5.82
N THR A 79 -6.81 -16.50 -4.73
CA THR A 79 -7.05 -17.05 -3.38
C THR A 79 -8.49 -16.82 -2.91
N ALA A 80 -9.17 -15.79 -3.42
CA ALA A 80 -10.60 -15.53 -3.15
C ALA A 80 -11.57 -16.33 -4.04
N GLY A 81 -11.06 -17.04 -5.05
CA GLY A 81 -11.86 -17.78 -6.03
C GLY A 81 -11.56 -17.35 -7.46
N MET A 82 -12.47 -17.67 -8.37
CA MET A 82 -12.37 -17.26 -9.78
C MET A 82 -12.93 -15.86 -9.93
N CYS A 83 -12.16 -14.94 -10.49
CA CYS A 83 -12.64 -13.61 -10.87
C CYS A 83 -12.91 -13.53 -12.37
N GLU A 84 -13.92 -12.76 -12.73
CA GLU A 84 -14.28 -12.41 -14.10
C GLU A 84 -13.75 -11.01 -14.46
N ILE A 85 -13.80 -10.66 -15.74
CA ILE A 85 -13.48 -9.30 -16.19
C ILE A 85 -14.46 -8.33 -15.53
N ASP A 86 -13.96 -7.16 -15.13
CA ASP A 86 -14.68 -6.08 -14.45
C ASP A 86 -15.07 -6.36 -12.99
N ASP A 87 -14.77 -7.53 -12.43
CA ASP A 87 -14.90 -7.74 -10.98
C ASP A 87 -13.99 -6.78 -10.21
N VAL A 88 -14.47 -6.28 -9.09
CA VAL A 88 -13.66 -5.49 -8.17
C VAL A 88 -12.85 -6.42 -7.27
N LEU A 89 -11.55 -6.22 -7.24
CA LEU A 89 -10.59 -7.04 -6.50
C LEU A 89 -10.04 -6.29 -5.30
N GLY A 90 -10.10 -6.92 -4.14
CA GLY A 90 -9.42 -6.48 -2.93
C GLY A 90 -8.13 -7.28 -2.71
N LEU A 91 -7.01 -6.58 -2.59
CA LEU A 91 -5.70 -7.16 -2.34
C LEU A 91 -5.25 -6.85 -0.91
N LEU A 92 -4.58 -7.83 -0.30
CA LEU A 92 -3.88 -7.68 0.98
C LEU A 92 -2.49 -8.28 0.85
N ASP A 93 -1.46 -7.48 1.14
CA ASP A 93 -0.05 -7.86 1.02
C ASP A 93 0.36 -8.41 -0.36
N GLY A 94 -0.42 -8.06 -1.40
CA GLY A 94 -0.23 -8.46 -2.80
C GLY A 94 -1.07 -9.64 -3.26
N ASP A 95 -1.76 -10.34 -2.36
CA ASP A 95 -2.67 -11.44 -2.68
C ASP A 95 -4.10 -10.94 -2.87
N ILE A 96 -4.81 -11.44 -3.88
CA ILE A 96 -6.24 -11.16 -4.09
C ILE A 96 -7.02 -12.00 -3.09
N VAL A 97 -7.61 -11.33 -2.08
CA VAL A 97 -8.33 -11.96 -0.96
C VAL A 97 -9.82 -11.67 -0.95
N GLU A 98 -10.28 -10.77 -1.84
CA GLU A 98 -11.68 -10.37 -1.96
C GLU A 98 -12.04 -10.19 -3.44
N ILE A 99 -13.24 -10.64 -3.81
CA ILE A 99 -13.91 -10.36 -5.09
C ILE A 99 -15.25 -9.77 -4.74
N ALA A 100 -15.51 -8.54 -5.15
CA ALA A 100 -16.69 -7.77 -4.79
C ALA A 100 -17.37 -7.17 -6.02
N ALA A 101 -18.61 -6.70 -5.84
CA ALA A 101 -19.35 -6.04 -6.90
C ALA A 101 -19.04 -4.53 -6.99
N THR A 102 -18.58 -3.93 -5.88
CA THR A 102 -18.32 -2.47 -5.80
C THR A 102 -17.01 -2.17 -5.10
N PHE A 103 -16.45 -0.98 -5.37
CA PHE A 103 -15.27 -0.47 -4.64
C PHE A 103 -15.52 -0.32 -3.14
N GLU A 104 -16.77 0.03 -2.76
CA GLU A 104 -17.15 0.17 -1.36
C GLU A 104 -17.08 -1.17 -0.62
N GLU A 105 -17.68 -2.23 -1.18
CA GLU A 105 -17.64 -3.57 -0.59
C GLU A 105 -16.19 -4.07 -0.45
N ALA A 106 -15.39 -3.96 -1.51
CA ALA A 106 -13.99 -4.36 -1.49
C ALA A 106 -13.17 -3.52 -0.49
N GLY A 107 -13.34 -2.20 -0.49
CA GLY A 107 -12.64 -1.29 0.39
C GLY A 107 -12.90 -1.58 1.86
N ARG A 108 -14.16 -1.73 2.24
CA ARG A 108 -14.56 -2.07 3.62
C ARG A 108 -14.04 -3.45 4.03
N ALA A 109 -14.12 -4.45 3.15
CA ALA A 109 -13.63 -5.79 3.44
C ALA A 109 -12.12 -5.80 3.69
N ILE A 110 -11.33 -5.08 2.88
CA ILE A 110 -9.87 -4.99 3.04
C ILE A 110 -9.51 -4.22 4.32
N VAL A 111 -10.12 -3.07 4.57
CA VAL A 111 -9.85 -2.27 5.77
C VAL A 111 -10.16 -3.07 7.03
N ARG A 112 -11.31 -3.74 7.10
CA ARG A 112 -11.68 -4.60 8.23
C ARG A 112 -10.64 -5.69 8.47
N ARG A 113 -10.23 -6.44 7.42
CA ARG A 113 -9.19 -7.49 7.54
C ARG A 113 -7.84 -6.95 7.98
N MET A 114 -7.50 -5.72 7.59
CA MET A 114 -6.27 -5.06 8.06
C MET A 114 -6.38 -4.73 9.55
N LEU A 115 -7.50 -4.14 9.98
CA LEU A 115 -7.73 -3.73 11.37
C LEU A 115 -7.92 -4.90 12.34
N ASP A 116 -8.35 -6.08 11.88
CA ASP A 116 -8.44 -7.30 12.70
C ASP A 116 -7.11 -7.67 13.40
N ARG A 117 -5.99 -7.20 12.87
CA ARG A 117 -4.66 -7.41 13.43
C ARG A 117 -4.14 -6.22 14.24
N GLY A 118 -4.99 -5.23 14.52
CA GLY A 118 -4.64 -3.96 15.16
C GLY A 118 -3.87 -3.02 14.23
N GLY A 119 -3.69 -1.80 14.66
CA GLY A 119 -3.01 -0.70 13.98
C GLY A 119 -3.49 0.63 14.55
N GLU A 120 -2.71 1.69 14.37
CA GLU A 120 -2.98 3.00 14.94
C GLU A 120 -3.22 4.07 13.87
N LEU A 121 -2.59 3.92 12.69
CA LEU A 121 -2.71 4.86 11.57
C LEU A 121 -3.12 4.14 10.29
N LEU A 122 -4.29 4.48 9.75
CA LEU A 122 -4.79 4.03 8.46
C LEU A 122 -4.58 5.13 7.41
N THR A 123 -3.65 4.93 6.50
CA THR A 123 -3.40 5.85 5.38
C THR A 123 -4.12 5.34 4.13
N ILE A 124 -4.99 6.16 3.55
CA ILE A 124 -5.73 5.87 2.31
C ILE A 124 -5.22 6.79 1.19
N VAL A 125 -4.57 6.22 0.18
CA VAL A 125 -4.15 6.95 -1.02
C VAL A 125 -5.20 6.75 -2.11
N THR A 126 -5.87 7.83 -2.50
CA THR A 126 -6.96 7.80 -3.48
C THR A 126 -6.46 7.96 -4.90
N GLY A 127 -6.95 7.13 -5.81
CA GLY A 127 -6.69 7.18 -7.24
C GLY A 127 -7.93 7.49 -8.07
N GLU A 128 -7.82 7.24 -9.37
CA GLU A 128 -8.95 7.37 -10.28
C GLU A 128 -10.06 6.38 -9.90
N GLY A 129 -11.31 6.86 -9.88
CA GLY A 129 -12.50 6.06 -9.51
C GLY A 129 -12.84 6.08 -8.02
N ALA A 130 -11.99 6.62 -7.16
CA ALA A 130 -12.37 6.88 -5.77
C ALA A 130 -13.15 8.19 -5.68
N ASP A 131 -14.34 8.14 -5.11
CA ASP A 131 -15.19 9.30 -4.86
C ASP A 131 -15.33 9.58 -3.35
N ASP A 132 -15.88 10.74 -3.04
CA ASP A 132 -16.06 11.17 -1.64
C ASP A 132 -17.06 10.27 -0.88
N GLN A 133 -18.01 9.60 -1.57
CA GLN A 133 -18.97 8.70 -0.96
C GLN A 133 -18.27 7.41 -0.50
N LEU A 134 -17.42 6.83 -1.34
CA LEU A 134 -16.59 5.67 -1.00
C LEU A 134 -15.74 5.95 0.25
N LEU A 135 -15.06 7.11 0.27
CA LEU A 135 -14.21 7.50 1.40
C LEU A 135 -15.03 7.70 2.67
N ALA A 136 -16.18 8.40 2.56
CA ALA A 136 -17.07 8.62 3.71
C ALA A 136 -17.59 7.31 4.30
N SER A 137 -17.94 6.32 3.45
CA SER A 137 -18.40 5.00 3.90
C SER A 137 -17.31 4.25 4.67
N ILE A 138 -16.08 4.21 4.14
CA ILE A 138 -14.95 3.53 4.80
C ILE A 138 -14.58 4.25 6.12
N THR A 139 -14.44 5.58 6.10
CA THR A 139 -14.02 6.34 7.29
C THR A 139 -15.07 6.31 8.40
N ALA A 140 -16.37 6.29 8.06
CA ALA A 140 -17.44 6.16 9.03
C ALA A 140 -17.40 4.80 9.74
N GLU A 141 -17.18 3.72 8.98
CA GLU A 141 -17.06 2.37 9.57
C GLU A 141 -15.83 2.26 10.48
N VAL A 142 -14.68 2.80 10.07
CA VAL A 142 -13.48 2.82 10.91
C VAL A 142 -13.73 3.60 12.20
N ALA A 143 -14.35 4.77 12.12
CA ALA A 143 -14.65 5.58 13.31
C ALA A 143 -15.65 4.89 14.28
N GLU A 144 -16.56 4.06 13.77
CA GLU A 144 -17.53 3.33 14.57
C GLU A 144 -16.92 2.09 15.23
N GLU A 145 -16.17 1.29 14.46
CA GLU A 145 -15.66 -0.01 14.92
C GLU A 145 -14.27 0.08 15.57
N ASN A 146 -13.47 1.09 15.19
CA ASN A 146 -12.08 1.28 15.64
C ASN A 146 -11.80 2.77 15.95
N PRO A 147 -12.43 3.37 16.95
CA PRO A 147 -12.37 4.82 17.20
C PRO A 147 -10.99 5.35 17.58
N ASP A 148 -10.06 4.48 17.98
CA ASP A 148 -8.68 4.84 18.33
C ASP A 148 -7.75 4.87 17.12
N VAL A 149 -8.22 4.47 15.92
CA VAL A 149 -7.44 4.47 14.67
C VAL A 149 -7.53 5.84 14.01
N GLU A 150 -6.39 6.48 13.82
CA GLU A 150 -6.29 7.72 13.03
C GLU A 150 -6.42 7.39 11.53
N VAL A 151 -7.19 8.16 10.78
CA VAL A 151 -7.36 7.99 9.34
C VAL A 151 -6.80 9.19 8.60
N GLU A 152 -5.78 8.95 7.76
CA GLU A 152 -5.21 9.94 6.86
C GLU A 152 -5.59 9.65 5.41
N ILE A 153 -6.08 10.67 4.69
CA ILE A 153 -6.45 10.55 3.27
C ILE A 153 -5.48 11.39 2.43
N VAL A 154 -4.78 10.73 1.52
CA VAL A 154 -3.84 11.33 0.58
C VAL A 154 -4.38 11.23 -0.84
N ARG A 155 -4.44 12.34 -1.56
CA ARG A 155 -4.86 12.34 -2.97
C ARG A 155 -3.67 11.98 -3.86
N GLY A 156 -3.64 10.74 -4.35
CA GLY A 156 -2.58 10.23 -5.23
C GLY A 156 -2.87 10.46 -6.71
N GLY A 157 -4.13 10.29 -7.13
CA GLY A 157 -4.55 10.42 -8.54
C GLY A 157 -3.98 9.34 -9.46
N GLN A 158 -3.49 8.24 -8.90
CA GLN A 158 -2.96 7.12 -9.67
C GLN A 158 -4.07 6.41 -10.48
N PRO A 159 -3.79 6.00 -11.73
CA PRO A 159 -4.69 5.15 -12.50
C PRO A 159 -4.70 3.72 -11.95
N LEU A 160 -5.69 2.92 -12.32
CA LEU A 160 -5.83 1.48 -12.06
C LEU A 160 -6.04 1.07 -10.59
N TRP A 161 -5.73 1.93 -9.64
CA TRP A 161 -5.82 1.68 -8.21
C TRP A 161 -6.69 2.74 -7.54
N PRO A 162 -8.02 2.58 -7.52
CA PRO A 162 -8.92 3.50 -6.82
C PRO A 162 -8.51 3.76 -5.38
N LEU A 163 -8.08 2.72 -4.67
CA LEU A 163 -7.54 2.84 -3.31
C LEU A 163 -6.25 2.04 -3.16
N ILE A 164 -5.25 2.66 -2.51
CA ILE A 164 -4.11 1.98 -1.92
C ILE A 164 -4.14 2.32 -0.43
N ILE A 165 -4.04 1.32 0.43
CA ILE A 165 -4.30 1.43 1.85
C ILE A 165 -3.06 0.97 2.61
N GLY A 166 -2.61 1.78 3.57
CA GLY A 166 -1.55 1.44 4.53
C GLY A 166 -2.11 1.36 5.93
N LEU A 167 -1.55 0.48 6.77
CA LEU A 167 -1.88 0.42 8.19
C LEU A 167 -0.61 0.17 9.01
N GLU A 168 -0.34 1.07 9.94
CA GLU A 168 0.78 1.08 10.89
C GLU A 168 0.30 0.85 12.33
#